data_bea8afce0ba44e0d7abe9b16826ed34c
#
_entry.id   bea8afce0ba44e0d7abe9b16826ed34c
#
_cell.length_a   1.000
_cell.length_b   1.000
_cell.length_c   1.000
_cell.angle_alpha   90.00
_cell.angle_beta   90.00
_cell.angle_gamma   90.00
#
_symmetry.space_group_name_H-M   'P 1'
#
loop_
_entity.id
_entity.type
_entity.pdbx_description
1 polymer ?
#
loop_
_entity_poly.entity_id
_entity_poly.type
_entity_poly.pdbx_seq_one_letter_code
_entity_poly.pdbx_strand_id
1 'polypeptide(L)'
;MRALETEVVDGVWAAVETLLPAPDRSHPLGCHRPRISDRVCFEAMLIRLVTGCSWVGAERLVGGAVSDTTLRARRDEWEAMGVFDKLVDQALHAYDKVIGLDLTETAVDGSQHKAPMGGEGTGPNPTDRGKSGWKWSLLTDRAGIPIGWTTDGANRHDTVLFSATLEPAKHRGLLNDIETLHLDRGYDSKAVRTTCKELGVADVVCARQRREGTQRGKKRAPKAVRLGMRWPVERTNSWLSNFGQLRRNTDQKIAHRLDQMALAITLLITAKLIDWRDRWAV
;
A
#
# COMPACT_ATOMS: atom_id res chain seq x y z
N MET A 1 -7.11 14.40 -5.25
CA MET A 1 -6.85 12.96 -5.49
C MET A 1 -7.74 12.49 -6.64
N ARG A 2 -7.16 11.92 -7.68
CA ARG A 2 -7.90 11.48 -8.90
C ARG A 2 -8.63 10.13 -8.76
N ALA A 3 -8.57 9.48 -7.60
CA ALA A 3 -9.04 8.11 -7.38
C ALA A 3 -10.54 7.85 -7.69
N LEU A 4 -11.37 8.88 -7.74
CA LEU A 4 -12.79 8.79 -8.13
C LEU A 4 -13.07 9.44 -9.50
N GLU A 5 -12.06 9.85 -10.25
CA GLU A 5 -12.26 10.28 -11.63
C GLU A 5 -12.70 9.08 -12.48
N THR A 6 -13.71 9.29 -13.33
CA THR A 6 -14.35 8.22 -14.11
C THR A 6 -13.32 7.37 -14.86
N GLU A 7 -12.35 8.00 -15.49
CA GLU A 7 -11.33 7.30 -16.26
C GLU A 7 -10.43 6.38 -15.40
N VAL A 8 -10.06 6.81 -14.19
CA VAL A 8 -9.30 5.99 -13.26
C VAL A 8 -10.15 4.82 -12.76
N VAL A 9 -11.40 5.09 -12.40
CA VAL A 9 -12.35 4.05 -11.94
C VAL A 9 -12.61 3.02 -13.03
N ASP A 10 -12.83 3.46 -14.28
CA ASP A 10 -13.06 2.57 -15.40
C ASP A 10 -11.83 1.76 -15.78
N GLY A 11 -10.64 2.37 -15.73
CA GLY A 11 -9.39 1.67 -15.98
C GLY A 11 -9.11 0.57 -14.94
N VAL A 12 -9.35 0.84 -13.66
CA VAL A 12 -9.21 -0.17 -12.61
C VAL A 12 -10.32 -1.22 -12.72
N TRP A 13 -11.56 -0.82 -13.04
CA TRP A 13 -12.64 -1.78 -13.22
C TRP A 13 -12.36 -2.76 -14.36
N ALA A 14 -11.88 -2.29 -15.49
CA ALA A 14 -11.54 -3.15 -16.63
C ALA A 14 -10.55 -4.27 -16.22
N ALA A 15 -9.60 -3.98 -15.32
CA ALA A 15 -8.69 -4.99 -14.77
C ALA A 15 -9.41 -5.91 -13.77
N VAL A 16 -10.23 -5.38 -12.86
CA VAL A 16 -11.01 -6.18 -11.90
C VAL A 16 -11.90 -7.18 -12.61
N GLU A 17 -12.62 -6.74 -13.64
CA GLU A 17 -13.58 -7.57 -14.39
C GLU A 17 -12.93 -8.84 -14.96
N THR A 18 -11.66 -8.76 -15.39
CA THR A 18 -10.91 -9.93 -15.90
C THR A 18 -10.54 -10.94 -14.82
N LEU A 19 -10.54 -10.54 -13.55
CA LEU A 19 -10.18 -11.37 -12.40
C LEU A 19 -11.40 -12.08 -11.78
N LEU A 20 -12.61 -11.63 -12.13
CA LEU A 20 -13.85 -12.16 -11.58
C LEU A 20 -14.37 -13.33 -12.43
N PRO A 21 -14.95 -14.37 -11.79
CA PRO A 21 -15.58 -15.45 -12.52
C PRO A 21 -16.81 -14.96 -13.26
N ALA A 22 -17.13 -15.61 -14.37
CA ALA A 22 -18.39 -15.38 -15.05
C ALA A 22 -19.56 -15.61 -14.08
N PRO A 23 -20.61 -14.75 -14.15
CA PRO A 23 -21.77 -14.91 -13.28
C PRO A 23 -22.40 -16.30 -13.46
N ASP A 24 -22.54 -17.04 -12.36
CA ASP A 24 -23.26 -18.31 -12.37
C ASP A 24 -24.76 -18.08 -12.62
N ARG A 25 -25.26 -18.60 -13.72
CA ARG A 25 -26.69 -18.53 -14.12
C ARG A 25 -27.38 -19.89 -14.02
N SER A 26 -26.71 -20.87 -13.40
CA SER A 26 -27.13 -22.29 -13.44
C SER A 26 -28.10 -22.69 -12.33
N HIS A 27 -28.83 -21.76 -11.69
CA HIS A 27 -29.76 -22.15 -10.63
C HIS A 27 -30.83 -23.10 -11.15
N PRO A 28 -30.99 -24.32 -10.59
CA PRO A 28 -31.86 -25.37 -11.14
C PRO A 28 -33.33 -24.95 -11.32
N LEU A 29 -33.81 -24.05 -10.48
CA LEU A 29 -35.21 -23.58 -10.50
C LEU A 29 -35.41 -22.26 -11.25
N GLY A 30 -34.34 -21.60 -11.71
CA GLY A 30 -34.42 -20.33 -12.43
C GLY A 30 -35.08 -19.17 -11.67
N CYS A 31 -35.40 -19.36 -10.39
CA CYS A 31 -36.22 -18.46 -9.57
C CYS A 31 -35.45 -17.67 -8.50
N HIS A 32 -34.12 -17.65 -8.56
CA HIS A 32 -33.32 -16.89 -7.59
C HIS A 32 -33.18 -15.41 -7.98
N ARG A 33 -33.06 -14.56 -6.98
CA ARG A 33 -32.80 -13.14 -7.20
C ARG A 33 -31.46 -12.95 -7.91
N PRO A 34 -31.37 -12.16 -8.98
CA PRO A 34 -30.13 -11.93 -9.69
C PRO A 34 -29.04 -11.40 -8.74
N ARG A 35 -27.78 -11.84 -8.96
CA ARG A 35 -26.62 -11.31 -8.26
C ARG A 35 -26.49 -9.81 -8.51
N ILE A 36 -26.31 -9.02 -7.48
CA ILE A 36 -26.00 -7.59 -7.60
C ILE A 36 -24.73 -7.44 -8.43
N SER A 37 -24.75 -6.48 -9.36
CA SER A 37 -23.61 -6.17 -10.23
C SER A 37 -22.31 -6.00 -9.43
N ASP A 38 -21.26 -6.67 -9.86
CA ASP A 38 -19.93 -6.55 -9.27
C ASP A 38 -19.37 -5.13 -9.43
N ARG A 39 -19.71 -4.45 -10.53
CA ARG A 39 -19.36 -3.04 -10.76
C ARG A 39 -19.92 -2.12 -9.68
N VAL A 40 -21.19 -2.27 -9.30
CA VAL A 40 -21.82 -1.47 -8.24
C VAL A 40 -21.14 -1.73 -6.90
N CYS A 41 -20.82 -2.99 -6.61
CA CYS A 41 -20.07 -3.35 -5.38
C CYS A 41 -18.67 -2.74 -5.38
N PHE A 42 -17.97 -2.77 -6.51
CA PHE A 42 -16.65 -2.16 -6.67
C PHE A 42 -16.69 -0.64 -6.40
N GLU A 43 -17.63 0.07 -7.03
CA GLU A 43 -17.80 1.52 -6.83
C GLU A 43 -18.09 1.87 -5.37
N ALA A 44 -18.94 1.09 -4.69
CA ALA A 44 -19.22 1.28 -3.27
C ALA A 44 -17.97 1.04 -2.39
N MET A 45 -17.14 0.03 -2.73
CA MET A 45 -15.85 -0.21 -2.05
C MET A 45 -14.87 0.93 -2.29
N LEU A 46 -14.78 1.48 -3.51
CA LEU A 46 -13.96 2.66 -3.82
C LEU A 46 -14.41 3.89 -3.04
N ILE A 47 -15.71 4.18 -3.04
CA ILE A 47 -16.29 5.29 -2.28
C ILE A 47 -15.89 5.15 -0.80
N ARG A 48 -16.05 3.96 -0.23
CA ARG A 48 -15.67 3.69 1.16
C ARG A 48 -14.17 3.89 1.38
N LEU A 49 -13.32 3.36 0.51
CA LEU A 49 -11.86 3.50 0.61
C LEU A 49 -11.46 4.98 0.62
N VAL A 50 -11.98 5.75 -0.32
CA VAL A 50 -11.60 7.16 -0.51
C VAL A 50 -12.16 8.05 0.59
N THR A 51 -13.44 7.91 0.92
CA THR A 51 -14.12 8.82 1.87
C THR A 51 -13.91 8.43 3.33
N GLY A 52 -13.65 7.15 3.61
CA GLY A 52 -13.57 6.62 4.97
C GLY A 52 -14.94 6.39 5.63
N CYS A 53 -16.03 6.43 4.87
CA CYS A 53 -17.38 6.18 5.40
C CYS A 53 -17.57 4.75 5.89
N SER A 54 -18.62 4.51 6.66
CA SER A 54 -19.05 3.16 7.06
C SER A 54 -19.62 2.37 5.86
N TRP A 55 -19.79 1.06 5.99
CA TRP A 55 -20.45 0.26 4.98
C TRP A 55 -21.89 0.71 4.71
N VAL A 56 -22.65 1.06 5.75
CA VAL A 56 -23.97 1.69 5.60
C VAL A 56 -23.89 3.05 4.91
N GLY A 57 -22.82 3.81 5.14
CA GLY A 57 -22.55 5.05 4.42
C GLY A 57 -22.31 4.81 2.93
N ALA A 58 -21.52 3.79 2.58
CA ALA A 58 -21.28 3.41 1.19
C ALA A 58 -22.56 2.94 0.50
N GLU A 59 -23.39 2.11 1.13
CA GLU A 59 -24.71 1.72 0.66
C GLU A 59 -25.57 2.94 0.31
N ARG A 60 -25.64 3.93 1.18
CA ARG A 60 -26.43 5.16 0.96
C ARG A 60 -25.87 5.99 -0.20
N LEU A 61 -24.54 6.08 -0.32
CA LEU A 61 -23.90 6.85 -1.38
C LEU A 61 -24.06 6.25 -2.77
N VAL A 62 -24.30 4.93 -2.86
CA VAL A 62 -24.71 4.28 -4.13
C VAL A 62 -26.22 4.15 -4.28
N GLY A 63 -27.00 4.99 -3.58
CA GLY A 63 -28.45 5.05 -3.70
C GLY A 63 -29.20 3.80 -3.21
N GLY A 64 -28.62 2.99 -2.33
CA GLY A 64 -29.22 1.75 -1.85
C GLY A 64 -29.25 0.62 -2.88
N ALA A 65 -28.51 0.74 -3.97
CA ALA A 65 -28.42 -0.28 -5.02
C ALA A 65 -27.84 -1.62 -4.52
N VAL A 66 -27.11 -1.60 -3.41
CA VAL A 66 -26.52 -2.77 -2.76
C VAL A 66 -26.50 -2.55 -1.25
N SER A 67 -26.88 -3.58 -0.45
CA SER A 67 -26.84 -3.49 1.02
C SER A 67 -25.41 -3.61 1.56
N ASP A 68 -25.19 -3.04 2.74
CA ASP A 68 -23.89 -3.11 3.45
C ASP A 68 -23.46 -4.57 3.72
N THR A 69 -24.40 -5.45 3.99
CA THR A 69 -24.17 -6.90 4.18
C THR A 69 -23.66 -7.54 2.88
N THR A 70 -24.27 -7.21 1.73
CA THR A 70 -23.84 -7.71 0.43
C THR A 70 -22.44 -7.18 0.08
N LEU A 71 -22.15 -5.90 0.38
CA LEU A 71 -20.83 -5.32 0.17
C LEU A 71 -19.73 -6.04 0.96
N ARG A 72 -19.99 -6.36 2.24
CA ARG A 72 -19.04 -7.12 3.06
C ARG A 72 -18.83 -8.53 2.52
N ALA A 73 -19.91 -9.23 2.16
CA ALA A 73 -19.80 -10.57 1.58
C ALA A 73 -19.02 -10.57 0.26
N ARG A 74 -19.22 -9.55 -0.59
CA ARG A 74 -18.50 -9.41 -1.85
C ARG A 74 -17.03 -9.11 -1.64
N ARG A 75 -16.67 -8.25 -0.67
CA ARG A 75 -15.29 -8.02 -0.28
C ARG A 75 -14.62 -9.31 0.18
N ASP A 76 -15.29 -10.08 1.07
CA ASP A 76 -14.74 -11.33 1.61
C ASP A 76 -14.59 -12.40 0.50
N GLU A 77 -15.50 -12.43 -0.46
CA GLU A 77 -15.38 -13.26 -1.66
C GLU A 77 -14.16 -12.89 -2.51
N TRP A 78 -13.96 -11.60 -2.78
CA TRP A 78 -12.83 -11.14 -3.58
C TRP A 78 -11.48 -11.27 -2.86
N GLU A 79 -11.47 -11.07 -1.54
CA GLU A 79 -10.30 -11.34 -0.70
C GLU A 79 -9.90 -12.82 -0.80
N ALA A 80 -10.85 -13.74 -0.60
CA ALA A 80 -10.60 -15.19 -0.68
C ALA A 80 -10.12 -15.65 -2.08
N MET A 81 -10.49 -14.94 -3.15
CA MET A 81 -10.03 -15.17 -4.52
C MET A 81 -8.68 -14.51 -4.83
N GLY A 82 -8.13 -13.70 -3.92
CA GLY A 82 -6.90 -12.92 -4.11
C GLY A 82 -7.03 -11.86 -5.22
N VAL A 83 -8.22 -11.29 -5.41
CA VAL A 83 -8.47 -10.30 -6.48
C VAL A 83 -7.59 -9.07 -6.31
N PHE A 84 -7.46 -8.56 -5.08
CA PHE A 84 -6.73 -7.31 -4.81
C PHE A 84 -5.22 -7.46 -5.04
N ASP A 85 -4.63 -8.61 -4.65
CA ASP A 85 -3.21 -8.89 -4.90
C ASP A 85 -2.92 -9.02 -6.39
N LYS A 86 -3.75 -9.78 -7.13
CA LYS A 86 -3.63 -9.92 -8.58
C LYS A 86 -3.78 -8.57 -9.29
N LEU A 87 -4.71 -7.74 -8.82
CA LEU A 87 -4.99 -6.43 -9.40
C LEU A 87 -3.78 -5.50 -9.28
N VAL A 88 -3.14 -5.43 -8.11
CA VAL A 88 -1.97 -4.59 -7.93
C VAL A 88 -0.74 -5.13 -8.68
N ASP A 89 -0.62 -6.45 -8.81
CA ASP A 89 0.44 -7.07 -9.63
C ASP A 89 0.27 -6.72 -11.10
N GLN A 90 -0.96 -6.77 -11.64
CA GLN A 90 -1.25 -6.32 -13.00
C GLN A 90 -0.92 -4.83 -13.20
N ALA A 91 -1.28 -3.97 -12.23
CA ALA A 91 -0.99 -2.55 -12.31
C ALA A 91 0.51 -2.26 -12.28
N LEU A 92 1.28 -2.93 -11.41
CA LEU A 92 2.74 -2.82 -11.37
C LEU A 92 3.38 -3.30 -12.67
N HIS A 93 2.94 -4.44 -13.19
CA HIS A 93 3.43 -4.95 -14.47
C HIS A 93 3.14 -3.99 -15.63
N ALA A 94 1.94 -3.42 -15.68
CA ALA A 94 1.58 -2.42 -16.68
C ALA A 94 2.44 -1.15 -16.57
N TYR A 95 2.69 -0.68 -15.33
CA TYR A 95 3.54 0.47 -15.08
C TYR A 95 4.98 0.21 -15.55
N ASP A 96 5.53 -0.93 -15.17
CA ASP A 96 6.90 -1.31 -15.54
C ASP A 96 7.05 -1.41 -17.07
N LYS A 97 6.08 -2.02 -17.75
CA LYS A 97 6.09 -2.15 -19.21
C LYS A 97 5.97 -0.82 -19.96
N VAL A 98 5.21 0.14 -19.43
CA VAL A 98 4.87 1.41 -20.14
C VAL A 98 5.83 2.53 -19.78
N ILE A 99 6.20 2.65 -18.51
CA ILE A 99 7.02 3.75 -17.98
C ILE A 99 8.40 3.23 -17.54
N GLY A 100 8.46 2.05 -16.93
CA GLY A 100 9.63 1.47 -16.29
C GLY A 100 9.69 1.77 -14.80
N LEU A 101 9.96 0.73 -13.98
CA LEU A 101 10.33 0.90 -12.57
C LEU A 101 11.80 1.32 -12.49
N ASP A 102 12.08 2.38 -11.75
CA ASP A 102 13.46 2.85 -11.52
C ASP A 102 13.95 2.33 -10.15
N LEU A 103 14.65 1.20 -10.19
CA LEU A 103 15.18 0.51 -9.00
C LEU A 103 16.61 0.96 -8.63
N THR A 104 17.18 1.95 -9.31
CA THR A 104 18.51 2.50 -8.99
C THR A 104 18.56 3.11 -7.59
N GLU A 105 17.47 3.74 -7.17
CA GLU A 105 17.33 4.37 -5.86
C GLU A 105 15.96 4.01 -5.25
N THR A 106 15.93 3.13 -4.29
CA THR A 106 14.71 2.71 -3.59
C THR A 106 14.70 3.23 -2.15
N ALA A 107 13.54 3.30 -1.53
CA ALA A 107 13.43 3.77 -0.16
C ALA A 107 12.39 3.00 0.65
N VAL A 108 12.70 2.74 1.93
CA VAL A 108 11.72 2.19 2.90
C VAL A 108 11.39 3.23 3.95
N ASP A 109 10.10 3.38 4.20
CA ASP A 109 9.60 4.22 5.30
C ASP A 109 8.26 3.69 5.82
N GLY A 110 7.94 4.02 7.08
CA GLY A 110 6.70 3.63 7.75
C GLY A 110 5.79 4.81 8.03
N SER A 111 4.48 4.56 8.07
CA SER A 111 3.50 5.56 8.44
C SER A 111 2.49 5.00 9.44
N GLN A 112 2.14 5.79 10.48
CA GLN A 112 1.23 5.41 11.57
C GLN A 112 -0.14 6.05 11.39
N HIS A 113 -1.21 5.26 11.61
CA HIS A 113 -2.57 5.67 11.36
C HIS A 113 -3.52 5.18 12.45
N LYS A 114 -4.75 5.71 12.46
CA LYS A 114 -5.76 5.39 13.46
C LYS A 114 -6.50 4.10 13.09
N ALA A 115 -6.79 3.28 14.11
CA ALA A 115 -7.63 2.09 13.99
C ALA A 115 -8.65 2.07 15.16
N PRO A 116 -9.67 2.93 15.14
CA PRO A 116 -10.56 3.12 16.31
C PRO A 116 -11.37 1.88 16.69
N MET A 117 -11.55 0.93 15.75
CA MET A 117 -12.25 -0.32 16.01
C MET A 117 -11.32 -1.45 16.44
N GLY A 118 -9.99 -1.19 16.52
CA GLY A 118 -9.00 -2.22 16.84
C GLY A 118 -8.94 -3.35 15.82
N GLY A 119 -8.69 -4.57 16.28
CA GLY A 119 -8.61 -5.78 15.49
C GLY A 119 -7.17 -6.27 15.27
N GLU A 120 -7.00 -7.24 14.37
CA GLU A 120 -5.71 -7.83 14.01
C GLU A 120 -4.73 -6.77 13.49
N GLY A 121 -3.45 -6.90 13.80
CA GLY A 121 -2.42 -5.94 13.35
C GLY A 121 -2.68 -4.50 13.81
N THR A 122 -3.28 -4.33 15.01
CA THR A 122 -3.39 -3.02 15.67
C THR A 122 -2.71 -3.03 17.03
N GLY A 123 -2.34 -1.84 17.52
CA GLY A 123 -1.72 -1.67 18.83
C GLY A 123 -1.77 -0.22 19.30
N PRO A 124 -1.35 0.05 20.54
CA PRO A 124 -1.35 1.41 21.07
C PRO A 124 -0.41 2.31 20.27
N ASN A 125 -0.96 3.41 19.73
CA ASN A 125 -0.19 4.36 18.94
C ASN A 125 0.60 5.30 19.88
N PRO A 126 1.93 5.27 19.85
CA PRO A 126 2.77 6.09 20.73
C PRO A 126 2.65 7.59 20.43
N THR A 127 2.24 7.96 19.22
CA THR A 127 2.08 9.37 18.81
C THR A 127 0.66 9.91 18.99
N ASP A 128 -0.33 9.03 19.27
CA ASP A 128 -1.74 9.42 19.53
C ASP A 128 -2.24 8.96 20.92
N ARG A 129 -1.46 9.23 21.96
CA ARG A 129 -1.79 8.99 23.37
C ARG A 129 -2.19 7.54 23.68
N GLY A 130 -1.57 6.56 23.01
CA GLY A 130 -1.87 5.14 23.21
C GLY A 130 -3.20 4.66 22.64
N LYS A 131 -3.92 5.48 21.86
CA LYS A 131 -5.12 5.01 21.16
C LYS A 131 -4.79 3.93 20.17
N SER A 132 -5.76 3.05 19.88
CA SER A 132 -5.58 1.99 18.90
C SER A 132 -5.22 2.55 17.53
N GLY A 133 -4.13 2.05 16.99
CA GLY A 133 -3.58 2.44 15.70
C GLY A 133 -2.97 1.26 14.96
N TRP A 134 -2.74 1.46 13.70
CA TRP A 134 -2.01 0.56 12.81
C TRP A 134 -0.95 1.34 12.06
N LYS A 135 -0.03 0.64 11.46
CA LYS A 135 0.98 1.23 10.58
C LYS A 135 1.13 0.39 9.32
N TRP A 136 1.57 1.02 8.27
CA TRP A 136 2.18 0.33 7.15
C TRP A 136 3.67 0.68 7.04
N SER A 137 4.39 -0.18 6.37
CA SER A 137 5.76 0.05 5.92
C SER A 137 5.77 -0.17 4.42
N LEU A 138 6.36 0.76 3.67
CA LEU A 138 6.41 0.77 2.21
C LEU A 138 7.86 0.69 1.74
N LEU A 139 8.09 -0.09 0.68
CA LEU A 139 9.25 0.02 -0.19
C LEU A 139 8.78 0.65 -1.50
N THR A 140 9.44 1.73 -1.94
CA THR A 140 9.14 2.39 -3.20
C THR A 140 10.35 2.43 -4.11
N ASP A 141 10.08 2.50 -5.42
CA ASP A 141 11.06 2.86 -6.42
C ASP A 141 11.45 4.35 -6.34
N ARG A 142 12.35 4.81 -7.18
CA ARG A 142 12.80 6.21 -7.24
C ARG A 142 11.68 7.19 -7.58
N ALA A 143 10.68 6.77 -8.35
CA ALA A 143 9.52 7.58 -8.69
C ALA A 143 8.45 7.60 -7.58
N GLY A 144 8.63 6.83 -6.49
CA GLY A 144 7.69 6.69 -5.40
C GLY A 144 6.56 5.70 -5.69
N ILE A 145 6.75 4.77 -6.61
CA ILE A 145 5.81 3.67 -6.85
C ILE A 145 6.02 2.60 -5.79
N PRO A 146 4.99 2.21 -5.00
CA PRO A 146 5.10 1.12 -4.05
C PRO A 146 5.33 -0.22 -4.75
N ILE A 147 6.46 -0.86 -4.44
CA ILE A 147 6.83 -2.18 -4.96
C ILE A 147 6.82 -3.27 -3.89
N GLY A 148 6.75 -2.87 -2.62
CA GLY A 148 6.60 -3.76 -1.46
C GLY A 148 5.94 -3.03 -0.30
N TRP A 149 5.14 -3.77 0.49
CA TRP A 149 4.49 -3.23 1.68
C TRP A 149 4.07 -4.33 2.64
N THR A 150 3.92 -3.93 3.90
CA THR A 150 3.32 -4.74 4.96
C THR A 150 2.61 -3.85 5.98
N THR A 151 1.81 -4.46 6.84
CA THR A 151 1.08 -3.75 7.89
C THR A 151 1.20 -4.43 9.24
N ASP A 152 1.19 -3.66 10.33
CA ASP A 152 1.18 -4.18 11.71
C ASP A 152 0.64 -3.11 12.68
N GLY A 153 0.62 -3.40 13.98
CA GLY A 153 0.21 -2.46 15.03
C GLY A 153 1.12 -1.22 15.11
N ALA A 154 0.54 -0.07 15.43
CA ALA A 154 1.27 1.20 15.51
C ALA A 154 2.41 1.19 16.55
N ASN A 155 2.36 0.30 17.54
CA ASN A 155 3.40 0.13 18.57
C ASN A 155 4.60 -0.70 18.09
N ARG A 156 4.52 -1.34 16.94
CA ARG A 156 5.64 -2.15 16.41
C ARG A 156 6.74 -1.24 15.87
N HIS A 157 7.98 -1.59 16.17
CA HIS A 157 9.13 -0.85 15.65
C HIS A 157 9.31 -1.13 14.15
N ASP A 158 9.73 -0.12 13.38
CA ASP A 158 9.85 -0.23 11.91
C ASP A 158 10.82 -1.32 11.47
N THR A 159 11.88 -1.56 12.24
CA THR A 159 12.84 -2.64 11.97
C THR A 159 12.22 -4.04 12.00
N VAL A 160 11.12 -4.24 12.75
CA VAL A 160 10.41 -5.53 12.80
C VAL A 160 9.67 -5.81 11.50
N LEU A 161 9.13 -4.76 10.88
CA LEU A 161 8.38 -4.86 9.63
C LEU A 161 9.31 -4.93 8.39
N PHE A 162 10.59 -4.62 8.56
CA PHE A 162 11.52 -4.41 7.45
C PHE A 162 11.58 -5.60 6.48
N SER A 163 11.82 -6.82 6.99
CA SER A 163 11.87 -8.02 6.14
C SER A 163 10.55 -8.27 5.41
N ALA A 164 9.42 -8.17 6.13
CA ALA A 164 8.10 -8.36 5.55
C ALA A 164 7.73 -7.27 4.51
N THR A 165 8.30 -6.07 4.63
CA THR A 165 8.13 -4.99 3.62
C THR A 165 8.81 -5.33 2.30
N LEU A 166 9.94 -6.05 2.35
CA LEU A 166 10.70 -6.43 1.15
C LEU A 166 10.15 -7.70 0.48
N GLU A 167 9.43 -8.53 1.20
CA GLU A 167 8.96 -9.84 0.70
C GLU A 167 8.08 -9.74 -0.56
N PRO A 168 7.12 -8.80 -0.70
CA PRO A 168 6.36 -8.65 -1.94
C PRO A 168 7.25 -8.29 -3.16
N ALA A 169 8.26 -7.45 -2.98
CA ALA A 169 9.22 -7.11 -4.04
C ALA A 169 10.09 -8.33 -4.40
N LYS A 170 10.45 -9.15 -3.42
CA LYS A 170 11.17 -10.40 -3.63
C LYS A 170 10.34 -11.40 -4.45
N HIS A 171 9.06 -11.60 -4.11
CA HIS A 171 8.16 -12.47 -4.87
C HIS A 171 7.98 -12.02 -6.33
N ARG A 172 8.05 -10.71 -6.59
CA ARG A 172 8.02 -10.14 -7.94
C ARG A 172 9.36 -10.18 -8.67
N GLY A 173 10.42 -10.68 -8.01
CA GLY A 173 11.78 -10.75 -8.58
C GLY A 173 12.53 -9.42 -8.65
N LEU A 174 12.00 -8.36 -8.03
CA LEU A 174 12.53 -7.00 -8.13
C LEU A 174 13.73 -6.72 -7.22
N LEU A 175 13.95 -7.53 -6.18
CA LEU A 175 15.00 -7.24 -5.18
C LEU A 175 16.42 -7.27 -5.76
N ASN A 176 16.67 -8.15 -6.71
CA ASN A 176 18.01 -8.30 -7.32
C ASN A 176 18.41 -7.08 -8.17
N ASP A 177 17.44 -6.29 -8.60
CA ASP A 177 17.64 -5.12 -9.45
C ASP A 177 17.76 -3.82 -8.63
N ILE A 178 17.60 -3.90 -7.30
CA ILE A 178 17.78 -2.76 -6.40
C ILE A 178 19.27 -2.46 -6.25
N GLU A 179 19.69 -1.28 -6.74
CA GLU A 179 21.07 -0.82 -6.61
C GLU A 179 21.31 -0.19 -5.24
N THR A 180 20.51 0.80 -4.85
CA THR A 180 20.65 1.51 -3.57
C THR A 180 19.34 1.54 -2.80
N LEU A 181 19.41 1.19 -1.51
CA LEU A 181 18.29 1.25 -0.58
C LEU A 181 18.49 2.35 0.47
N HIS A 182 17.57 3.30 0.50
CA HIS A 182 17.54 4.41 1.46
C HIS A 182 16.66 4.09 2.66
N LEU A 183 17.22 4.22 3.85
CA LEU A 183 16.57 3.94 5.12
C LEU A 183 16.66 5.13 6.07
N ASP A 184 15.65 5.29 6.93
CA ASP A 184 15.75 6.23 8.05
C ASP A 184 16.71 5.70 9.12
N ARG A 185 17.18 6.61 9.98
CA ARG A 185 18.06 6.33 11.13
C ARG A 185 17.50 5.27 12.06
N GLY A 186 16.19 5.17 12.16
CA GLY A 186 15.50 4.14 12.94
C GLY A 186 15.81 2.71 12.50
N TYR A 187 16.17 2.53 11.23
CA TYR A 187 16.54 1.22 10.67
C TYR A 187 18.02 0.85 10.87
N ASP A 188 18.89 1.75 11.38
CA ASP A 188 20.32 1.46 11.54
C ASP A 188 20.58 0.45 12.66
N SER A 189 20.37 -0.81 12.34
CA SER A 189 20.62 -1.95 13.24
C SER A 189 21.44 -3.04 12.53
N LYS A 190 22.11 -3.87 13.32
CA LYS A 190 22.85 -5.01 12.79
C LYS A 190 21.90 -5.98 12.06
N ALA A 191 20.70 -6.19 12.60
CA ALA A 191 19.69 -7.08 12.01
C ALA A 191 19.28 -6.61 10.62
N VAL A 192 18.90 -5.33 10.45
CA VAL A 192 18.52 -4.76 9.14
C VAL A 192 19.65 -4.90 8.13
N ARG A 193 20.90 -4.60 8.53
CA ARG A 193 22.07 -4.75 7.64
C ARG A 193 22.33 -6.20 7.24
N THR A 194 22.10 -7.14 8.15
CA THR A 194 22.21 -8.58 7.86
C THR A 194 21.13 -8.99 6.86
N THR A 195 19.86 -8.59 7.08
CA THR A 195 18.75 -8.86 6.15
C THR A 195 19.02 -8.29 4.75
N CYS A 196 19.49 -7.03 4.65
CA CYS A 196 19.87 -6.44 3.36
C CYS A 196 20.90 -7.30 2.61
N LYS A 197 21.95 -7.73 3.35
CA LYS A 197 23.02 -8.56 2.77
C LYS A 197 22.49 -9.93 2.33
N GLU A 198 21.64 -10.57 3.12
CA GLU A 198 21.01 -11.86 2.80
C GLU A 198 20.09 -11.79 1.59
N LEU A 199 19.44 -10.64 1.42
CA LEU A 199 18.54 -10.36 0.28
C LEU A 199 19.27 -9.80 -0.96
N GLY A 200 20.60 -9.68 -0.91
CA GLY A 200 21.40 -9.22 -2.06
C GLY A 200 21.43 -7.70 -2.28
N VAL A 201 20.84 -6.90 -1.38
CA VAL A 201 20.89 -5.43 -1.48
C VAL A 201 22.28 -4.95 -1.05
N ALA A 202 23.10 -4.55 -2.02
CA ALA A 202 24.52 -4.28 -1.81
C ALA A 202 24.78 -2.89 -1.20
N ASP A 203 24.10 -1.85 -1.66
CA ASP A 203 24.30 -0.47 -1.17
C ASP A 203 23.12 -0.02 -0.29
N VAL A 204 23.41 0.25 0.97
CA VAL A 204 22.40 0.69 1.96
C VAL A 204 22.83 2.03 2.53
N VAL A 205 22.04 3.07 2.22
CA VAL A 205 22.20 4.42 2.74
C VAL A 205 21.31 4.61 3.96
N CYS A 206 21.91 4.58 5.13
CA CYS A 206 21.22 4.86 6.39
C CYS A 206 21.87 6.07 7.06
N ALA A 207 21.12 7.18 7.14
CA ALA A 207 21.65 8.49 7.54
C ALA A 207 21.89 8.61 9.04
N ARG A 208 22.72 7.74 9.66
CA ARG A 208 23.12 7.90 11.05
C ARG A 208 24.46 8.61 11.16
N GLN A 209 24.47 9.81 11.75
CA GLN A 209 25.68 10.30 12.40
C GLN A 209 25.94 9.47 13.67
N ARG A 210 26.87 8.54 13.64
CA ARG A 210 27.42 8.00 14.87
C ARG A 210 27.98 9.18 15.68
N ARG A 211 27.42 9.45 16.85
CA ARG A 211 28.17 10.18 17.87
C ARG A 211 29.34 9.28 18.24
N GLU A 212 30.48 9.50 17.63
CA GLU A 212 31.74 8.95 18.16
C GLU A 212 31.86 9.45 19.58
N GLY A 213 32.03 8.54 20.53
CA GLY A 213 32.11 8.84 21.94
C GLY A 213 33.07 10.01 22.17
N THR A 214 32.65 10.94 23.00
CA THR A 214 33.39 12.14 23.37
C THR A 214 34.71 11.73 24.03
N GLN A 215 35.73 11.45 23.26
CA GLN A 215 37.08 11.53 23.78
C GLN A 215 37.34 13.03 24.02
N ARG A 216 37.44 13.41 25.30
CA ARG A 216 37.78 14.74 25.75
C ARG A 216 38.99 15.24 24.94
N GLY A 217 38.78 16.20 24.05
CA GLY A 217 39.84 17.04 23.53
C GLY A 217 40.09 17.08 22.00
N LYS A 218 39.50 16.25 21.16
CA LYS A 218 39.69 16.37 19.68
C LYS A 218 38.36 16.46 18.94
N LYS A 219 37.99 17.67 18.50
CA LYS A 219 36.93 17.92 17.52
C LYS A 219 37.41 17.34 16.19
N ARG A 220 36.99 16.11 15.84
CA ARG A 220 37.08 15.62 14.48
C ARG A 220 36.07 16.34 13.65
N ALA A 221 36.46 16.85 12.49
CA ALA A 221 35.53 17.39 11.50
C ALA A 221 34.41 16.37 11.20
N PRO A 222 33.14 16.78 11.08
CA PRO A 222 32.06 15.87 10.78
C PRO A 222 32.37 15.18 9.44
N LYS A 223 32.44 13.86 9.44
CA LYS A 223 32.57 13.08 8.21
C LYS A 223 31.36 13.36 7.33
N ALA A 224 31.56 13.70 6.06
CA ALA A 224 30.45 13.90 5.14
C ALA A 224 29.53 12.67 5.16
N VAL A 225 28.27 12.89 5.48
CA VAL A 225 27.24 11.83 5.52
C VAL A 225 26.51 11.86 4.18
N ARG A 226 26.47 10.72 3.48
CA ARG A 226 25.65 10.59 2.26
C ARG A 226 24.19 10.81 2.65
N LEU A 227 23.56 11.84 2.10
CA LEU A 227 22.15 12.13 2.32
C LEU A 227 21.31 11.10 1.56
N GLY A 228 20.41 10.40 2.26
CA GLY A 228 19.49 9.47 1.66
C GLY A 228 18.38 10.18 0.88
N MET A 229 17.93 9.58 -0.20
CA MET A 229 16.78 10.04 -0.99
C MET A 229 15.51 9.40 -0.46
N ARG A 230 14.83 10.04 0.50
CA ARG A 230 13.60 9.51 1.13
C ARG A 230 12.32 10.23 0.72
N TRP A 231 12.43 11.40 0.12
CA TRP A 231 11.27 12.19 -0.27
C TRP A 231 10.25 11.44 -1.16
N PRO A 232 10.65 10.45 -2.03
CA PRO A 232 9.66 9.71 -2.83
C PRO A 232 8.73 8.86 -1.96
N VAL A 233 9.28 8.09 -1.01
CA VAL A 233 8.47 7.25 -0.11
C VAL A 233 7.66 8.10 0.87
N GLU A 234 8.20 9.21 1.37
CA GLU A 234 7.47 10.17 2.22
C GLU A 234 6.28 10.79 1.47
N ARG A 235 6.47 11.17 0.21
CA ARG A 235 5.41 11.65 -0.68
C ARG A 235 4.33 10.59 -0.89
N THR A 236 4.71 9.34 -1.11
CA THR A 236 3.77 8.23 -1.32
C THR A 236 3.00 7.92 -0.05
N ASN A 237 3.63 7.95 1.11
CA ASN A 237 2.96 7.89 2.41
C ASN A 237 1.90 8.99 2.54
N SER A 238 2.21 10.22 2.11
CA SER A 238 1.27 11.33 2.09
C SER A 238 0.09 11.06 1.13
N TRP A 239 0.34 10.54 -0.07
CA TRP A 239 -0.73 10.21 -1.02
C TRP A 239 -1.66 9.12 -0.49
N LEU A 240 -1.14 8.05 0.07
CA LEU A 240 -1.94 6.97 0.67
C LEU A 240 -2.73 7.45 1.88
N SER A 241 -2.19 8.39 2.67
CA SER A 241 -2.89 9.00 3.80
C SER A 241 -4.12 9.83 3.41
N ASN A 242 -4.28 10.17 2.12
CA ASN A 242 -5.49 10.84 1.64
C ASN A 242 -6.68 9.89 1.49
N PHE A 243 -6.47 8.58 1.45
CA PHE A 243 -7.56 7.62 1.47
C PHE A 243 -8.13 7.52 2.89
N GLY A 244 -9.42 7.81 3.03
CA GLY A 244 -10.07 7.91 4.34
C GLY A 244 -9.98 6.63 5.17
N GLN A 245 -10.14 5.46 4.53
CA GLN A 245 -9.99 4.18 5.22
C GLN A 245 -8.53 3.86 5.60
N LEU A 246 -7.54 4.29 4.83
CA LEU A 246 -6.15 4.10 5.21
C LEU A 246 -5.75 5.02 6.36
N ARG A 247 -6.20 6.28 6.34
CA ARG A 247 -5.93 7.25 7.41
C ARG A 247 -6.61 6.90 8.73
N ARG A 248 -7.84 6.34 8.68
CA ARG A 248 -8.64 5.95 9.84
C ARG A 248 -9.36 4.64 9.54
N ASN A 249 -8.64 3.54 9.74
CA ASN A 249 -9.13 2.22 9.40
C ASN A 249 -10.18 1.72 10.38
N THR A 250 -11.27 1.14 9.85
CA THR A 250 -12.36 0.58 10.64
C THR A 250 -12.54 -0.92 10.44
N ASP A 251 -11.71 -1.56 9.61
CA ASP A 251 -11.72 -3.01 9.45
C ASP A 251 -10.91 -3.69 10.55
N GLN A 252 -11.36 -4.89 10.95
CA GLN A 252 -10.77 -5.63 12.06
C GLN A 252 -9.77 -6.70 11.62
N LYS A 253 -9.85 -7.19 10.37
CA LYS A 253 -8.93 -8.18 9.82
C LYS A 253 -7.73 -7.50 9.15
N ILE A 254 -6.54 -8.07 9.30
CA ILE A 254 -5.33 -7.59 8.65
C ILE A 254 -5.42 -7.74 7.12
N ALA A 255 -6.01 -8.84 6.63
CA ALA A 255 -6.23 -9.09 5.21
C ALA A 255 -7.00 -7.93 4.55
N HIS A 256 -8.11 -7.49 5.15
CA HIS A 256 -8.89 -6.36 4.62
C HIS A 256 -8.11 -5.04 4.55
N ARG A 257 -7.11 -4.82 5.45
CA ARG A 257 -6.24 -3.63 5.38
C ARG A 257 -5.25 -3.75 4.25
N LEU A 258 -4.71 -4.96 4.02
CA LEU A 258 -3.82 -5.23 2.89
C LEU A 258 -4.55 -5.07 1.56
N ASP A 259 -5.78 -5.57 1.44
CA ASP A 259 -6.63 -5.39 0.26
C ASP A 259 -6.89 -3.90 -0.05
N GLN A 260 -7.19 -3.12 0.99
CA GLN A 260 -7.38 -1.68 0.84
C GLN A 260 -6.10 -0.97 0.40
N MET A 261 -4.95 -1.40 0.90
CA MET A 261 -3.66 -0.88 0.44
C MET A 261 -3.40 -1.25 -1.02
N ALA A 262 -3.61 -2.51 -1.39
CA ALA A 262 -3.45 -2.98 -2.76
C ALA A 262 -4.34 -2.18 -3.74
N LEU A 263 -5.61 -1.99 -3.38
CA LEU A 263 -6.55 -1.20 -4.19
C LEU A 263 -6.14 0.28 -4.28
N ALA A 264 -5.70 0.90 -3.17
CA ALA A 264 -5.23 2.29 -3.17
C ALA A 264 -3.96 2.46 -4.02
N ILE A 265 -3.03 1.51 -3.96
CA ILE A 265 -1.81 1.49 -4.79
C ILE A 265 -2.18 1.33 -6.26
N THR A 266 -3.12 0.44 -6.59
CA THR A 266 -3.63 0.27 -7.95
C THR A 266 -4.20 1.57 -8.51
N LEU A 267 -5.04 2.26 -7.75
CA LEU A 267 -5.61 3.56 -8.15
C LEU A 267 -4.52 4.61 -8.38
N LEU A 268 -3.50 4.64 -7.52
CA LEU A 268 -2.37 5.55 -7.65
C LEU A 268 -1.57 5.26 -8.93
N ILE A 269 -1.29 3.99 -9.22
CA ILE A 269 -0.55 3.56 -10.42
C ILE A 269 -1.36 3.86 -11.67
N THR A 270 -2.65 3.52 -11.69
CA THR A 270 -3.55 3.78 -12.83
C THR A 270 -3.62 5.26 -13.14
N ALA A 271 -3.77 6.12 -12.14
CA ALA A 271 -3.76 7.57 -12.34
C ALA A 271 -2.43 8.06 -12.96
N LYS A 272 -1.28 7.48 -12.57
CA LYS A 272 0.02 7.82 -13.17
C LYS A 272 0.16 7.34 -14.60
N LEU A 273 -0.37 6.17 -14.93
CA LEU A 273 -0.41 5.66 -16.31
C LEU A 273 -1.25 6.57 -17.22
N ILE A 274 -2.39 7.04 -16.72
CA ILE A 274 -3.25 8.00 -17.42
C ILE A 274 -2.52 9.33 -17.60
N ASP A 275 -1.92 9.89 -16.54
CA ASP A 275 -1.12 11.13 -16.63
C ASP A 275 0.03 11.03 -17.63
N TRP A 276 0.68 9.87 -17.68
CA TRP A 276 1.76 9.60 -18.63
C TRP A 276 1.22 9.54 -20.07
N ARG A 277 0.16 8.77 -20.30
CA ARG A 277 -0.49 8.68 -21.60
C ARG A 277 -0.91 10.07 -22.10
N ASP A 278 -1.60 10.87 -21.27
CA ASP A 278 -2.11 12.19 -21.65
C ASP A 278 -0.99 13.18 -21.97
N ARG A 279 0.19 13.00 -21.35
CA ARG A 279 1.37 13.82 -21.64
C ARG A 279 2.03 13.49 -22.99
N TRP A 280 1.95 12.23 -23.40
CA TRP A 280 2.65 11.72 -24.58
C TRP A 280 1.71 11.30 -25.73
N ALA A 281 0.39 11.31 -25.55
CA ALA A 281 -0.58 11.18 -26.61
C ALA A 281 -0.63 12.49 -27.37
N VAL A 282 0.17 12.59 -28.44
CA VAL A 282 0.18 13.70 -29.39
C VAL A 282 -0.65 13.30 -30.60
#